data_374f9aa81471704054b1e0f999b96fea
#
_entry.id   374f9aa81471704054b1e0f999b96fea
#
_cell.length_a   1.000
_cell.length_b   1.000
_cell.length_c   1.000
_cell.angle_alpha   90.00
_cell.angle_beta   90.00
_cell.angle_gamma   90.00
#
_symmetry.space_group_name_H-M   'P 1'
#
loop_
_entity.id
_entity.type
_entity.pdbx_description
1 polymer ?
#
loop_
_entity_poly.entity_id
_entity_poly.type
_entity_poly.pdbx_seq_one_letter_code
_entity_poly.pdbx_strand_id
1 'polypeptide(L)'
;MINASGNTLIIDIRDELSFEYGHIDGAVNIPAEKLDKSDLPKDKKLLICCKSGLISDTEAEKLRELGYDAENLEGGYYGWLKEKLSKEVVEDISQDAERSIQKKFRKEIWNRFTQSVNEYELIRPNDRIAVCISGGKDSMLMAKLIQMLHRHSKFPFEVKYLV
;
A
#
# COMPACT_ATOMS: atom_id res chain seq x y z
N MET A 1 -7.85 -5.17 0.51
CA MET A 1 -7.65 -5.82 -0.81
C MET A 1 -9.01 -6.09 -1.41
N ILE A 2 -9.26 -5.54 -2.60
CA ILE A 2 -10.47 -5.85 -3.36
C ILE A 2 -10.18 -7.20 -4.04
N ASN A 3 -10.69 -8.27 -3.47
CA ASN A 3 -10.72 -9.57 -4.12
C ASN A 3 -12.11 -9.72 -4.73
N ALA A 4 -12.18 -10.18 -5.95
CA ALA A 4 -13.43 -10.67 -6.54
C ALA A 4 -13.97 -11.80 -5.64
N SER A 5 -14.72 -11.44 -4.60
CA SER A 5 -15.47 -12.41 -3.83
C SER A 5 -16.59 -12.91 -4.74
N GLY A 6 -16.98 -14.18 -4.66
CA GLY A 6 -17.81 -14.88 -5.65
C GLY A 6 -19.10 -14.21 -6.12
N ASN A 7 -19.47 -13.03 -5.59
CA ASN A 7 -20.65 -12.26 -5.98
C ASN A 7 -20.34 -10.86 -6.57
N THR A 8 -19.05 -10.48 -6.73
CA THR A 8 -18.66 -9.18 -7.30
C THR A 8 -17.94 -9.36 -8.62
N LEU A 9 -18.37 -8.68 -9.67
CA LEU A 9 -17.71 -8.61 -10.97
C LEU A 9 -17.00 -7.26 -11.09
N ILE A 10 -15.69 -7.27 -11.29
CA ILE A 10 -14.91 -6.06 -11.54
C ILE A 10 -14.88 -5.81 -13.04
N ILE A 11 -15.34 -4.64 -13.47
CA ILE A 11 -15.37 -4.23 -14.88
C ILE A 11 -14.40 -3.08 -15.07
N ASP A 12 -13.32 -3.32 -15.82
CA ASP A 12 -12.37 -2.29 -16.21
C ASP A 12 -12.79 -1.67 -17.54
N ILE A 13 -13.17 -0.39 -17.49
CA ILE A 13 -13.69 0.34 -18.66
C ILE A 13 -12.59 1.10 -19.43
N ARG A 14 -11.32 0.87 -19.14
CA ARG A 14 -10.20 1.41 -19.91
C ARG A 14 -10.11 0.73 -21.28
N ASP A 15 -9.33 1.33 -22.18
CA ASP A 15 -9.01 0.70 -23.46
C ASP A 15 -8.26 -0.63 -23.30
N GLU A 16 -8.34 -1.48 -24.32
CA GLU A 16 -7.79 -2.84 -24.31
C GLU A 16 -6.26 -2.85 -24.05
N LEU A 17 -5.51 -1.91 -24.63
CA LEU A 17 -4.07 -1.82 -24.43
C LEU A 17 -3.72 -1.48 -22.97
N SER A 18 -4.42 -0.52 -22.37
CA SER A 18 -4.23 -0.18 -20.96
C SER A 18 -4.54 -1.35 -20.04
N PHE A 19 -5.55 -2.16 -20.36
CA PHE A 19 -5.89 -3.36 -19.62
C PHE A 19 -4.82 -4.45 -19.75
N GLU A 20 -4.30 -4.69 -20.96
CA GLU A 20 -3.24 -5.67 -21.21
C GLU A 20 -1.94 -5.33 -20.49
N TYR A 21 -1.57 -4.05 -20.39
CA TYR A 21 -0.39 -3.60 -19.65
C TYR A 21 -0.47 -3.87 -18.15
N GLY A 22 -1.68 -3.94 -17.60
CA GLY A 22 -1.93 -4.29 -16.21
C GLY A 22 -3.36 -3.98 -15.78
N HIS A 23 -3.93 -4.88 -14.99
CA HIS A 23 -5.31 -4.79 -14.49
C HIS A 23 -5.44 -5.38 -13.09
N ILE A 24 -6.60 -5.21 -12.49
CA ILE A 24 -6.95 -5.82 -11.20
C ILE A 24 -7.23 -7.30 -11.43
N ASP A 25 -6.64 -8.17 -10.61
CA ASP A 25 -6.81 -9.62 -10.74
C ASP A 25 -8.30 -10.01 -10.72
N GLY A 26 -8.73 -10.74 -11.75
CA GLY A 26 -10.13 -11.14 -11.94
C GLY A 26 -11.05 -10.08 -12.54
N ALA A 27 -10.53 -8.92 -12.96
CA ALA A 27 -11.31 -7.93 -13.71
C ALA A 27 -11.55 -8.37 -15.15
N VAL A 28 -12.70 -7.98 -15.69
CA VAL A 28 -13.07 -8.14 -17.11
C VAL A 28 -12.96 -6.79 -17.79
N ASN A 29 -12.34 -6.74 -18.97
CA ASN A 29 -12.25 -5.51 -19.74
C ASN A 29 -13.49 -5.33 -20.62
N ILE A 30 -14.19 -4.24 -20.39
CA ILE A 30 -15.31 -3.77 -21.22
C ILE A 30 -15.10 -2.26 -21.39
N PRO A 31 -14.46 -1.81 -22.48
CA PRO A 31 -14.25 -0.39 -22.73
C PRO A 31 -15.56 0.42 -22.62
N ALA A 32 -15.46 1.65 -22.12
CA ALA A 32 -16.64 2.48 -21.78
C ALA A 32 -17.65 2.59 -22.95
N GLU A 33 -17.19 2.68 -24.20
CA GLU A 33 -18.03 2.74 -25.40
C GLU A 33 -18.81 1.44 -25.73
N LYS A 34 -18.39 0.33 -25.10
CA LYS A 34 -19.04 -0.99 -25.26
C LYS A 34 -19.92 -1.34 -24.06
N LEU A 35 -19.87 -0.59 -22.98
CA LEU A 35 -20.52 -0.93 -21.71
C LEU A 35 -22.05 -1.01 -21.84
N ASP A 36 -22.66 -0.03 -22.49
CA ASP A 36 -24.12 0.04 -22.70
C ASP A 36 -24.71 -1.10 -23.58
N LYS A 37 -23.85 -1.76 -24.37
CA LYS A 37 -24.19 -2.85 -25.28
C LYS A 37 -23.85 -4.23 -24.71
N SER A 38 -23.29 -4.27 -23.53
CA SER A 38 -22.85 -5.51 -22.92
C SER A 38 -23.97 -6.15 -22.12
N ASP A 39 -24.08 -7.47 -22.21
CA ASP A 39 -25.01 -8.25 -21.40
C ASP A 39 -24.39 -8.49 -20.01
N LEU A 40 -24.71 -7.60 -19.07
CA LEU A 40 -24.16 -7.60 -17.73
C LEU A 40 -25.04 -8.43 -16.78
N PRO A 41 -24.47 -9.21 -15.85
CA PRO A 41 -25.21 -9.99 -14.88
C PRO A 41 -25.92 -9.09 -13.87
N LYS A 42 -27.26 -9.27 -13.72
CA LYS A 42 -28.07 -8.52 -12.75
C LYS A 42 -28.04 -9.11 -11.34
N ASP A 43 -27.57 -10.31 -11.21
CA ASP A 43 -27.44 -11.05 -9.93
C ASP A 43 -26.13 -10.81 -9.21
N LYS A 44 -25.22 -10.00 -9.81
CA LYS A 44 -23.92 -9.68 -9.25
C LYS A 44 -23.76 -8.19 -8.98
N LYS A 45 -22.98 -7.87 -7.96
CA LYS A 45 -22.49 -6.52 -7.73
C LYS A 45 -21.43 -6.19 -8.79
N LEU A 46 -21.58 -5.06 -9.47
CA LEU A 46 -20.64 -4.57 -10.49
C LEU A 46 -19.73 -3.51 -9.88
N LEU A 47 -18.42 -3.73 -9.88
CA LEU A 47 -17.45 -2.73 -9.45
C LEU A 47 -16.77 -2.15 -10.70
N ILE A 48 -17.09 -0.91 -11.02
CA ILE A 48 -16.63 -0.25 -12.25
C ILE A 48 -15.28 0.44 -11.96
N CYS A 49 -14.29 0.14 -12.78
CA CYS A 49 -12.94 0.68 -12.68
C CYS A 49 -12.54 1.41 -13.97
N CYS A 50 -12.08 2.63 -13.83
CA CYS A 50 -11.39 3.36 -14.89
C CYS A 50 -9.96 3.76 -14.43
N LYS A 51 -9.31 4.66 -15.11
CA LYS A 51 -7.94 5.10 -14.79
C LYS A 51 -7.84 5.77 -13.42
N SER A 52 -8.73 6.71 -13.08
CA SER A 52 -8.68 7.58 -11.89
C SER A 52 -9.94 7.58 -11.03
N GLY A 53 -10.98 6.84 -11.42
CA GLY A 53 -12.26 6.79 -10.71
C GLY A 53 -13.31 7.84 -11.20
N LEU A 54 -12.95 8.79 -12.06
CA LEU A 54 -13.87 9.85 -12.50
C LEU A 54 -14.90 9.36 -13.53
N ILE A 55 -14.47 8.71 -14.59
CA ILE A 55 -15.36 8.19 -15.65
C ILE A 55 -16.20 7.04 -15.13
N SER A 56 -15.61 6.14 -14.33
CA SER A 56 -16.29 5.00 -13.75
C SER A 56 -17.38 5.38 -12.75
N ASP A 57 -17.30 6.55 -12.13
CA ASP A 57 -18.36 7.08 -11.26
C ASP A 57 -19.63 7.38 -12.08
N THR A 58 -19.50 8.13 -13.17
CA THR A 58 -20.61 8.44 -14.08
C THR A 58 -21.21 7.17 -14.71
N GLU A 59 -20.37 6.21 -15.10
CA GLU A 59 -20.85 4.95 -15.69
C GLU A 59 -21.56 4.07 -14.65
N ALA A 60 -21.08 4.04 -13.40
CA ALA A 60 -21.76 3.34 -12.33
C ALA A 60 -23.14 3.97 -12.00
N GLU A 61 -23.27 5.30 -12.08
CA GLU A 61 -24.59 5.97 -11.93
C GLU A 61 -25.57 5.54 -13.02
N LYS A 62 -25.16 5.55 -14.27
CA LYS A 62 -26.00 5.10 -15.40
C LYS A 62 -26.43 3.65 -15.22
N LEU A 63 -25.54 2.77 -14.82
CA LEU A 63 -25.87 1.36 -14.57
C LEU A 63 -26.87 1.20 -13.41
N ARG A 64 -26.76 2.00 -12.34
CA ARG A 64 -27.76 2.01 -11.26
C ARG A 64 -29.13 2.45 -11.74
N GLU A 65 -29.23 3.45 -12.62
CA GLU A 65 -30.48 3.88 -13.24
C GLU A 65 -31.11 2.77 -14.09
N LEU A 66 -30.31 1.88 -14.69
CA LEU A 66 -30.75 0.70 -15.44
C LEU A 66 -31.07 -0.52 -14.56
N GLY A 67 -30.98 -0.36 -13.22
CA GLY A 67 -31.32 -1.38 -12.22
C GLY A 67 -30.21 -2.39 -11.91
N TYR A 68 -28.97 -2.08 -12.21
CA TYR A 68 -27.82 -2.87 -11.78
C TYR A 68 -27.35 -2.45 -10.39
N ASP A 69 -26.80 -3.38 -9.62
CA ASP A 69 -26.03 -3.09 -8.39
C ASP A 69 -24.61 -2.70 -8.77
N ALA A 70 -24.38 -1.41 -9.05
CA ALA A 70 -23.11 -0.90 -9.57
C ALA A 70 -22.48 0.11 -8.63
N GLU A 71 -21.20 -0.04 -8.37
CA GLU A 71 -20.37 0.88 -7.59
C GLU A 71 -19.12 1.32 -8.37
N ASN A 72 -18.66 2.52 -8.07
CA ASN A 72 -17.37 3.03 -8.57
C ASN A 72 -16.20 2.52 -7.72
N LEU A 73 -15.11 2.11 -8.34
CA LEU A 73 -13.83 1.95 -7.66
C LEU A 73 -13.19 3.31 -7.46
N GLU A 74 -13.27 3.82 -6.24
CA GLU A 74 -12.67 5.12 -5.87
C GLU A 74 -11.16 5.15 -6.15
N GLY A 75 -10.68 6.22 -6.79
CA GLY A 75 -9.30 6.33 -7.26
C GLY A 75 -8.95 5.48 -8.48
N GLY A 76 -9.87 4.63 -8.95
CA GLY A 76 -9.69 3.77 -10.11
C GLY A 76 -8.49 2.82 -10.03
N TYR A 77 -8.01 2.39 -11.19
CA TYR A 77 -6.84 1.51 -11.31
C TYR A 77 -5.58 2.11 -10.66
N TYR A 78 -5.36 3.41 -10.80
CA TYR A 78 -4.19 4.05 -10.19
C TYR A 78 -4.24 4.07 -8.67
N GLY A 79 -5.41 4.30 -8.07
CA GLY A 79 -5.58 4.24 -6.62
C GLY A 79 -5.29 2.83 -6.09
N TRP A 80 -5.86 1.83 -6.73
CA TRP A 80 -5.61 0.43 -6.40
C TRP A 80 -4.14 0.04 -6.57
N LEU A 81 -3.49 0.42 -7.69
CA LEU A 81 -2.09 0.13 -7.96
C LEU A 81 -1.17 0.77 -6.93
N LYS A 82 -1.43 2.03 -6.57
CA LYS A 82 -0.69 2.75 -5.52
C LYS A 82 -0.79 2.04 -4.17
N GLU A 83 -1.99 1.60 -3.80
CA GLU A 83 -2.23 0.86 -2.56
C GLU A 83 -1.51 -0.50 -2.57
N LYS A 84 -1.59 -1.25 -3.68
CA LYS A 84 -0.90 -2.53 -3.86
C LYS A 84 0.62 -2.36 -3.73
N LEU A 85 1.20 -1.44 -4.50
CA LEU A 85 2.64 -1.19 -4.48
C LEU A 85 3.13 -0.69 -3.12
N SER A 86 2.37 0.17 -2.44
CA SER A 86 2.76 0.66 -1.12
C SER A 86 2.80 -0.44 -0.08
N LYS A 87 1.92 -1.43 -0.16
CA LYS A 87 1.91 -2.59 0.75
C LYS A 87 3.03 -3.57 0.44
N GLU A 88 3.17 -3.99 -0.81
CA GLU A 88 4.18 -4.98 -1.22
C GLU A 88 5.61 -4.47 -1.05
N VAL A 89 5.89 -3.25 -1.53
CA VAL A 89 7.25 -2.67 -1.51
C VAL A 89 7.69 -2.33 -0.08
N VAL A 90 6.80 -1.82 0.78
CA VAL A 90 7.17 -1.43 2.15
C VAL A 90 7.45 -2.65 3.03
N GLU A 91 6.67 -3.72 2.91
CA GLU A 91 6.90 -4.92 3.72
C GLU A 91 8.18 -5.64 3.33
N ASP A 92 8.44 -5.82 2.04
CA ASP A 92 9.60 -6.57 1.55
C ASP A 92 10.92 -5.80 1.77
N ILE A 93 11.00 -4.54 1.37
CA ILE A 93 12.19 -3.70 1.60
C ILE A 93 12.48 -3.53 3.09
N SER A 94 11.45 -3.35 3.92
CA SER A 94 11.63 -3.18 5.36
C SER A 94 12.17 -4.45 6.02
N GLN A 95 11.70 -5.63 5.63
CA GLN A 95 12.16 -6.91 6.14
C GLN A 95 13.58 -7.23 5.65
N ASP A 96 13.88 -6.95 4.38
CA ASP A 96 15.21 -7.17 3.82
C ASP A 96 16.25 -6.23 4.43
N ALA A 97 15.91 -4.96 4.68
CA ALA A 97 16.77 -4.04 5.40
C ALA A 97 17.06 -4.53 6.82
N GLU A 98 16.05 -4.97 7.56
CA GLU A 98 16.21 -5.53 8.91
C GLU A 98 17.07 -6.79 8.91
N ARG A 99 16.81 -7.73 7.98
CA ARG A 99 17.61 -8.95 7.79
C ARG A 99 19.08 -8.63 7.48
N SER A 100 19.31 -7.63 6.63
CA SER A 100 20.67 -7.18 6.29
C SER A 100 21.40 -6.59 7.48
N ILE A 101 20.75 -5.74 8.27
CA ILE A 101 21.31 -5.14 9.49
C ILE A 101 21.61 -6.24 10.52
N GLN A 102 20.70 -7.20 10.73
CA GLN A 102 20.85 -8.24 11.75
C GLN A 102 21.85 -9.33 11.37
N LYS A 103 22.07 -9.60 10.08
CA LYS A 103 22.99 -10.65 9.62
C LYS A 103 24.28 -10.07 9.07
N LYS A 104 24.21 -9.39 7.91
CA LYS A 104 25.38 -8.94 7.15
C LYS A 104 26.14 -7.81 7.85
N PHE A 105 25.42 -6.82 8.38
CA PHE A 105 26.00 -5.61 8.98
C PHE A 105 25.88 -5.58 10.51
N ARG A 106 25.66 -6.73 11.12
CA ARG A 106 25.43 -6.80 12.56
C ARG A 106 26.56 -6.19 13.40
N LYS A 107 27.83 -6.50 13.07
CA LYS A 107 28.98 -6.02 13.82
C LYS A 107 29.28 -4.54 13.58
N GLU A 108 29.16 -4.12 12.31
CA GLU A 108 29.52 -2.78 11.88
C GLU A 108 28.44 -1.74 12.22
N ILE A 109 27.16 -2.13 12.19
CA ILE A 109 26.03 -1.20 12.38
C ILE A 109 25.31 -1.51 13.70
N TRP A 110 24.65 -2.68 13.80
CA TRP A 110 23.75 -2.96 14.91
C TRP A 110 24.44 -2.96 16.27
N ASN A 111 25.55 -3.70 16.39
CA ASN A 111 26.26 -3.81 17.66
C ASN A 111 26.86 -2.47 18.10
N ARG A 112 27.45 -1.70 17.16
CA ARG A 112 27.99 -0.37 17.46
C ARG A 112 26.92 0.60 17.90
N PHE A 113 25.78 0.61 17.18
CA PHE A 113 24.63 1.44 17.53
C PHE A 113 24.10 1.11 18.92
N THR A 114 23.83 -0.16 19.22
CA THR A 114 23.32 -0.58 20.52
C THR A 114 24.33 -0.38 21.65
N GLN A 115 25.62 -0.57 21.38
CA GLN A 115 26.68 -0.27 22.32
C GLN A 115 26.70 1.22 22.66
N SER A 116 26.68 2.11 21.66
CA SER A 116 26.66 3.56 21.89
C SER A 116 25.41 4.01 22.66
N VAL A 117 24.24 3.47 22.33
CA VAL A 117 23.01 3.78 23.06
C VAL A 117 23.12 3.42 24.54
N ASN A 118 23.72 2.27 24.85
CA ASN A 118 23.88 1.81 26.22
C ASN A 118 25.02 2.54 26.95
N GLU A 119 26.18 2.70 26.33
CA GLU A 119 27.38 3.30 26.91
C GLU A 119 27.18 4.77 27.29
N TYR A 120 26.47 5.51 26.41
CA TYR A 120 26.20 6.93 26.63
C TYR A 120 24.79 7.20 27.21
N GLU A 121 24.06 6.14 27.58
CA GLU A 121 22.68 6.24 28.09
C GLU A 121 21.79 7.13 27.24
N LEU A 122 21.89 7.01 25.91
CA LEU A 122 21.17 7.89 24.97
C LEU A 122 19.66 7.74 25.01
N ILE A 123 19.16 6.61 25.51
CA ILE A 123 17.74 6.31 25.65
C ILE A 123 17.51 5.69 27.02
N ARG A 124 16.60 6.30 27.79
CA ARG A 124 16.24 5.88 29.13
C ARG A 124 14.78 5.44 29.21
N PRO A 125 14.40 4.73 30.28
CA PRO A 125 12.98 4.36 30.48
C PRO A 125 12.08 5.59 30.48
N ASN A 126 10.96 5.49 29.73
CA ASN A 126 9.93 6.53 29.55
C ASN A 126 10.38 7.78 28.77
N ASP A 127 11.52 7.75 28.10
CA ASP A 127 11.93 8.81 27.19
C ASP A 127 10.94 8.95 26.01
N ARG A 128 10.86 10.18 25.47
CA ARG A 128 10.10 10.51 24.27
C ARG A 128 11.06 10.99 23.19
N ILE A 129 11.23 10.19 22.15
CA ILE A 129 12.23 10.40 21.11
C ILE A 129 11.54 10.86 19.83
N ALA A 130 12.05 11.92 19.23
CA ALA A 130 11.67 12.37 17.89
C ALA A 130 12.78 12.00 16.91
N VAL A 131 12.45 11.21 15.88
CA VAL A 131 13.35 10.83 14.80
C VAL A 131 12.99 11.63 13.56
N CYS A 132 13.85 12.57 13.16
CA CYS A 132 13.66 13.38 11.96
C CYS A 132 14.14 12.62 10.72
N ILE A 133 13.27 12.50 9.72
CA ILE A 133 13.54 11.80 8.46
C ILE A 133 13.61 12.82 7.34
N SER A 134 14.82 13.13 6.86
CA SER A 134 15.06 14.07 5.77
C SER A 134 14.97 13.44 4.37
N GLY A 135 14.63 12.14 4.28
CA GLY A 135 14.65 11.39 3.01
C GLY A 135 16.03 10.89 2.58
N GLY A 136 17.11 11.29 3.24
CA GLY A 136 18.46 10.80 2.97
C GLY A 136 18.71 9.40 3.58
N LYS A 137 19.67 8.66 3.01
CA LYS A 137 20.01 7.29 3.44
C LYS A 137 20.34 7.17 4.93
N ASP A 138 20.99 8.18 5.50
CA ASP A 138 21.45 8.14 6.90
C ASP A 138 20.27 8.34 7.86
N SER A 139 19.34 9.25 7.57
CA SER A 139 18.12 9.44 8.35
C SER A 139 17.19 8.23 8.28
N MET A 140 17.10 7.58 7.12
CA MET A 140 16.34 6.34 6.94
C MET A 140 16.96 5.18 7.70
N LEU A 141 18.30 5.04 7.69
CA LEU A 141 19.00 4.04 8.47
C LEU A 141 18.79 4.26 9.98
N MET A 142 18.92 5.50 10.45
CA MET A 142 18.67 5.85 11.85
C MET A 142 17.24 5.50 12.27
N ALA A 143 16.25 5.87 11.45
CA ALA A 143 14.84 5.54 11.71
C ALA A 143 14.64 4.02 11.83
N LYS A 144 15.27 3.22 10.95
CA LYS A 144 15.20 1.76 11.02
C LYS A 144 15.86 1.19 12.26
N LEU A 145 17.04 1.70 12.64
CA LEU A 145 17.73 1.25 13.84
C LEU A 145 16.93 1.54 15.11
N ILE A 146 16.35 2.74 15.23
CA ILE A 146 15.47 3.10 16.36
C ILE A 146 14.21 2.24 16.38
N GLN A 147 13.60 1.95 15.21
CA GLN A 147 12.45 1.06 15.11
C GLN A 147 12.77 -0.34 15.62
N MET A 148 13.92 -0.89 15.22
CA MET A 148 14.37 -2.21 15.66
C MET A 148 14.68 -2.20 17.18
N LEU A 149 15.34 -1.15 17.67
CA LEU A 149 15.64 -1.01 19.09
C LEU A 149 14.34 -0.93 19.92
N HIS A 150 13.36 -0.15 19.48
CA HIS A 150 12.07 -0.01 20.17
C HIS A 150 11.33 -1.34 20.31
N ARG A 151 11.35 -2.20 19.26
CA ARG A 151 10.75 -3.55 19.31
C ARG A 151 11.41 -4.49 20.29
N HIS A 152 12.74 -4.34 20.48
CA HIS A 152 13.55 -5.27 21.29
C HIS A 152 14.00 -4.66 22.61
N SER A 153 13.52 -3.48 22.95
CA SER A 153 13.89 -2.80 24.20
C SER A 153 13.39 -3.55 25.43
N LYS A 154 14.23 -3.55 26.47
CA LYS A 154 13.90 -4.13 27.79
C LYS A 154 13.04 -3.20 28.65
N PHE A 155 12.88 -1.94 28.25
CA PHE A 155 12.10 -0.93 28.95
C PHE A 155 11.27 -0.10 27.97
N PRO A 156 10.15 0.48 28.39
CA PRO A 156 9.30 1.29 27.54
C PRO A 156 9.92 2.66 27.26
N PHE A 157 9.78 3.15 26.02
CA PHE A 157 10.01 4.53 25.60
C PHE A 157 9.13 4.84 24.39
N GLU A 158 8.84 6.09 24.11
CA GLU A 158 8.01 6.52 22.99
C GLU A 158 8.85 7.00 21.82
N VAL A 159 8.44 6.68 20.59
CA VAL A 159 9.09 7.15 19.36
C VAL A 159 8.07 7.84 18.46
N LYS A 160 8.41 9.03 17.97
CA LYS A 160 7.69 9.72 16.90
C LYS A 160 8.62 9.95 15.73
N TYR A 161 8.13 9.64 14.53
CA TYR A 161 8.86 9.90 13.28
C TYR A 161 8.30 11.17 12.65
N LEU A 162 9.20 12.12 12.35
CA LEU A 162 8.89 13.40 11.71
C LEU A 162 9.46 13.38 10.29
N VAL A 163 8.61 13.61 9.29
CA VAL A 163 8.96 13.63 7.86
C VAL A 163 8.83 15.04 7.33
#